data_0aa63219376dcdf401473181a3a310ca
#
_entry.id   0aa63219376dcdf401473181a3a310ca
#
_cell.length_a   1.000
_cell.length_b   1.000
_cell.length_c   1.000
_cell.angle_alpha   90.00
_cell.angle_beta   90.00
_cell.angle_gamma   90.00
#
_symmetry.space_group_name_H-M   'P 1'
#
loop_
_entity.id
_entity.type
_entity.pdbx_description
1 polymer ?
#
loop_
_entity_poly.entity_id
_entity_poly.type
_entity_poly.pdbx_seq_one_letter_code
_entity_poly.pdbx_strand_id
1 'polypeptide(L)'
;TNIFNGESPRAVMTWRRLSRYIDALDSAGELRRVSEPIDCVLEAGTIADKLVKSKGPAVLFEQPRLADGSISEFPLAMNLFGTYERTNRALGVEEPSEIGNRMVGLMKPDIGGILRAPWTGIPLALQGMSMAPKKVRKGACQQVRMADPDVTKLPIPTTWPEDGGPFITLPLVVTADPNTGVHNMGMYRGQIFGPKEVGLHWQRHKHGAD
;
A
#
# COMPACT_ATOMS: atom_id res chain seq x y z
N THR A 1 19.62 16.97 -33.65
CA THR A 1 20.83 16.26 -33.26
C THR A 1 20.52 15.36 -32.10
N ASN A 2 20.43 14.06 -32.35
CA ASN A 2 20.39 12.91 -31.44
C ASN A 2 19.74 13.08 -30.05
N ILE A 3 18.47 12.74 -29.96
CA ILE A 3 17.81 12.42 -28.71
C ILE A 3 17.07 11.09 -28.91
N PHE A 4 17.78 9.97 -28.83
CA PHE A 4 17.25 8.63 -28.57
C PHE A 4 18.44 7.69 -28.37
N ASN A 5 19.10 7.80 -27.24
CA ASN A 5 19.87 6.68 -26.74
C ASN A 5 18.85 5.67 -26.15
N GLY A 6 18.81 4.50 -26.79
CA GLY A 6 17.88 3.42 -26.48
C GLY A 6 18.13 2.79 -25.12
N GLU A 7 17.54 3.36 -24.08
CA GLU A 7 17.20 2.61 -22.88
C GLU A 7 15.76 2.11 -23.04
N SER A 8 15.63 0.79 -23.13
CA SER A 8 14.37 0.08 -23.03
C SER A 8 13.54 0.66 -21.88
N PRO A 9 12.24 0.98 -22.07
CA PRO A 9 11.42 1.46 -20.95
C PRO A 9 11.50 0.43 -19.85
N ARG A 10 12.11 0.81 -18.71
CA ARG A 10 12.15 -0.03 -17.51
C ARG A 10 10.74 -0.52 -17.25
N ALA A 11 10.55 -1.83 -17.33
CA ALA A 11 9.27 -2.45 -17.04
C ALA A 11 8.76 -1.87 -15.72
N VAL A 12 7.58 -1.27 -15.73
CA VAL A 12 6.93 -0.74 -14.54
C VAL A 12 6.91 -1.88 -13.52
N MET A 13 7.78 -1.79 -12.51
CA MET A 13 7.88 -2.82 -11.49
C MET A 13 6.59 -2.77 -10.67
N THR A 14 5.61 -3.56 -11.07
CA THR A 14 4.39 -3.71 -10.28
C THR A 14 4.66 -4.68 -9.15
N TRP A 15 4.68 -4.18 -7.94
CA TRP A 15 4.82 -4.98 -6.74
C TRP A 15 3.53 -5.77 -6.50
N ARG A 16 3.53 -7.05 -6.84
CA ARG A 16 2.36 -7.93 -6.63
C ARG A 16 2.20 -8.39 -5.18
N ARG A 17 3.24 -8.24 -4.36
CA ARG A 17 3.27 -8.63 -2.95
C ARG A 17 4.14 -7.65 -2.18
N LEU A 18 3.69 -7.31 -0.96
CA LEU A 18 4.46 -6.44 -0.06
C LEU A 18 5.85 -7.03 0.26
N SER A 19 5.94 -8.36 0.42
CA SER A 19 7.22 -9.03 0.66
C SER A 19 8.26 -8.73 -0.42
N ARG A 20 7.87 -8.70 -1.70
CA ARG A 20 8.78 -8.36 -2.80
C ARG A 20 9.28 -6.92 -2.76
N TYR A 21 8.45 -6.00 -2.31
CA TYR A 21 8.88 -4.62 -2.09
C TYR A 21 9.86 -4.52 -0.92
N ILE A 22 9.58 -5.23 0.19
CA ILE A 22 10.48 -5.31 1.34
C ILE A 22 11.84 -5.91 0.93
N ASP A 23 11.85 -7.02 0.18
CA ASP A 23 13.06 -7.64 -0.35
C ASP A 23 13.88 -6.66 -1.22
N ALA A 24 13.21 -5.84 -2.02
CA ALA A 24 13.86 -4.84 -2.86
C ALA A 24 14.46 -3.69 -2.04
N LEU A 25 13.79 -3.25 -0.96
CA LEU A 25 14.34 -2.26 -0.03
C LEU A 25 15.56 -2.81 0.70
N ASP A 26 15.51 -4.07 1.13
CA ASP A 26 16.62 -4.76 1.80
C ASP A 26 17.83 -4.86 0.86
N SER A 27 17.61 -5.32 -0.37
CA SER A 27 18.66 -5.39 -1.39
C SER A 27 19.26 -4.03 -1.77
N ALA A 28 18.50 -2.95 -1.61
CA ALA A 28 18.96 -1.58 -1.87
C ALA A 28 19.64 -0.93 -0.66
N GLY A 29 19.72 -1.61 0.50
CA GLY A 29 20.23 -1.05 1.74
C GLY A 29 19.31 0.00 2.38
N GLU A 30 18.03 0.04 1.95
CA GLU A 30 17.01 0.96 2.43
C GLU A 30 16.10 0.37 3.51
N LEU A 31 16.39 -0.84 3.98
CA LEU A 31 15.68 -1.53 5.06
C LEU A 31 16.62 -1.83 6.23
N ARG A 32 16.14 -1.61 7.45
CA ARG A 32 16.77 -2.09 8.68
C ARG A 32 15.94 -3.19 9.28
N ARG A 33 16.53 -4.37 9.49
CA ARG A 33 15.93 -5.47 10.26
C ARG A 33 16.30 -5.29 11.73
N VAL A 34 15.31 -5.50 12.60
CA VAL A 34 15.46 -5.43 14.06
C VAL A 34 14.96 -6.75 14.63
N SER A 35 15.89 -7.53 15.16
CA SER A 35 15.61 -8.87 15.73
C SER A 35 15.25 -8.81 17.21
N GLU A 36 15.56 -7.71 17.89
CA GLU A 36 15.19 -7.49 19.28
C GLU A 36 13.67 -7.29 19.39
N PRO A 37 13.05 -7.81 20.46
CA PRO A 37 11.64 -7.55 20.73
C PRO A 37 11.35 -6.06 20.89
N ILE A 38 10.39 -5.54 20.15
CA ILE A 38 9.96 -4.13 20.15
C ILE A 38 8.46 -4.06 20.43
N ASP A 39 8.06 -3.20 21.37
CA ASP A 39 6.65 -3.06 21.73
C ASP A 39 5.83 -2.38 20.62
N CYS A 40 4.72 -3.01 20.25
CA CYS A 40 3.76 -2.39 19.33
C CYS A 40 3.07 -1.17 19.97
N VAL A 41 3.03 -1.10 21.30
CA VAL A 41 2.47 0.04 22.01
C VAL A 41 3.55 1.11 22.18
N LEU A 42 3.41 2.20 21.44
CA LEU A 42 4.24 3.41 21.44
C LEU A 42 5.68 3.26 20.94
N GLU A 43 6.42 2.19 21.28
CA GLU A 43 7.84 2.07 20.96
C GLU A 43 8.07 1.98 19.44
N ALA A 44 7.39 1.07 18.76
CA ALA A 44 7.48 0.94 17.31
C ALA A 44 7.10 2.25 16.59
N GLY A 45 6.03 2.92 17.07
CA GLY A 45 5.62 4.23 16.56
C GLY A 45 6.66 5.31 16.77
N THR A 46 7.28 5.37 17.95
CA THR A 46 8.35 6.34 18.28
C THR A 46 9.58 6.14 17.40
N ILE A 47 9.99 4.89 17.16
CA ILE A 47 11.11 4.57 16.29
C ILE A 47 10.79 5.02 14.85
N ALA A 48 9.59 4.68 14.36
CA ALA A 48 9.17 5.06 13.02
C ALA A 48 9.11 6.58 12.83
N ASP A 49 8.61 7.34 13.82
CA ASP A 49 8.57 8.81 13.79
C ASP A 49 9.99 9.42 13.68
N LYS A 50 10.92 8.91 14.47
CA LYS A 50 12.34 9.35 14.39
C LYS A 50 12.94 9.05 13.03
N LEU A 51 12.66 7.86 12.46
CA LEU A 51 13.16 7.47 11.15
C LEU A 51 12.58 8.35 10.04
N VAL A 52 11.29 8.66 10.08
CA VAL A 52 10.67 9.60 9.11
C VAL A 52 11.34 10.96 9.17
N LYS A 53 11.51 11.54 10.37
CA LYS A 53 12.08 12.88 10.56
C LYS A 53 13.55 12.97 10.15
N SER A 54 14.31 11.89 10.31
CA SER A 54 15.71 11.82 9.91
C SER A 54 15.92 11.35 8.46
N LYS A 55 14.84 11.12 7.69
CA LYS A 55 14.90 10.46 6.37
C LYS A 55 15.62 9.12 6.42
N GLY A 56 15.51 8.43 7.56
CA GLY A 56 16.13 7.13 7.80
C GLY A 56 15.47 5.99 7.01
N PRO A 57 16.04 4.78 7.08
CA PRO A 57 15.57 3.62 6.32
C PRO A 57 14.15 3.18 6.75
N ALA A 58 13.54 2.34 5.93
CA ALA A 58 12.42 1.52 6.37
C ALA A 58 12.88 0.56 7.46
N VAL A 59 11.97 0.08 8.28
CA VAL A 59 12.29 -0.86 9.36
C VAL A 59 11.34 -2.04 9.35
N LEU A 60 11.90 -3.24 9.56
CA LEU A 60 11.16 -4.48 9.78
C LEU A 60 11.50 -5.00 11.18
N PHE A 61 10.54 -4.93 12.07
CA PHE A 61 10.61 -5.55 13.39
C PHE A 61 10.23 -7.02 13.26
N GLU A 62 11.18 -7.91 13.53
CA GLU A 62 10.99 -9.36 13.35
C GLU A 62 10.29 -10.00 14.54
N GLN A 63 10.36 -9.39 15.71
CA GLN A 63 9.73 -9.84 16.95
C GLN A 63 8.90 -8.75 17.62
N PRO A 64 7.80 -8.28 16.98
CA PRO A 64 6.94 -7.27 17.60
C PRO A 64 6.19 -7.86 18.78
N ARG A 65 6.27 -7.17 19.94
CA ARG A 65 5.57 -7.53 21.17
C ARG A 65 4.18 -6.89 21.18
N LEU A 66 3.17 -7.72 21.37
CA LEU A 66 1.77 -7.31 21.45
C LEU A 66 1.45 -6.67 22.80
N ALA A 67 0.27 -6.06 22.92
CA ALA A 67 -0.18 -5.42 24.16
C ALA A 67 -0.33 -6.38 25.34
N ASP A 68 -0.55 -7.69 25.09
CA ASP A 68 -0.60 -8.74 26.10
C ASP A 68 0.80 -9.25 26.51
N GLY A 69 1.87 -8.66 25.96
CA GLY A 69 3.26 -9.06 26.22
C GLY A 69 3.77 -10.24 25.38
N SER A 70 2.92 -10.90 24.62
CA SER A 70 3.33 -12.00 23.72
C SER A 70 4.05 -11.47 22.48
N ILE A 71 4.89 -12.28 21.87
CA ILE A 71 5.53 -11.97 20.58
C ILE A 71 4.59 -12.41 19.46
N SER A 72 4.35 -11.52 18.48
CA SER A 72 3.56 -11.83 17.30
C SER A 72 4.28 -12.82 16.39
N GLU A 73 3.52 -13.71 15.77
CA GLU A 73 4.02 -14.58 14.69
C GLU A 73 4.29 -13.82 13.38
N PHE A 74 3.79 -12.58 13.28
CA PHE A 74 3.92 -11.74 12.10
C PHE A 74 4.89 -10.59 12.37
N PRO A 75 5.82 -10.29 11.46
CA PRO A 75 6.67 -9.13 11.58
C PRO A 75 5.87 -7.83 11.33
N LEU A 76 6.40 -6.72 11.86
CA LEU A 76 5.85 -5.37 11.65
C LEU A 76 6.80 -4.54 10.79
N ALA A 77 6.33 -4.10 9.62
CA ALA A 77 7.09 -3.20 8.75
C ALA A 77 6.58 -1.77 8.89
N MET A 78 7.49 -0.82 9.11
CA MET A 78 7.16 0.59 9.25
C MET A 78 8.09 1.48 8.42
N ASN A 79 7.69 2.74 8.21
CA ASN A 79 8.44 3.73 7.42
C ASN A 79 8.76 3.30 5.98
N LEU A 80 7.91 2.44 5.39
CA LEU A 80 8.12 1.91 4.04
C LEU A 80 8.10 3.00 2.95
N PHE A 81 7.35 4.08 3.17
CA PHE A 81 7.14 5.18 2.24
C PHE A 81 7.64 6.53 2.78
N GLY A 82 8.55 6.53 3.75
CA GLY A 82 8.98 7.72 4.47
C GLY A 82 9.93 8.64 3.69
N THR A 83 10.33 8.30 2.47
CA THR A 83 11.08 9.18 1.57
C THR A 83 10.46 9.19 0.17
N TYR A 84 10.74 10.26 -0.60
CA TYR A 84 10.28 10.34 -2.00
C TYR A 84 10.84 9.19 -2.84
N GLU A 85 12.10 8.82 -2.64
CA GLU A 85 12.77 7.75 -3.37
C GLU A 85 12.07 6.40 -3.16
N ARG A 86 11.72 6.06 -1.90
CA ARG A 86 10.97 4.84 -1.60
C ARG A 86 9.56 4.88 -2.13
N THR A 87 8.89 6.03 -2.02
CA THR A 87 7.54 6.22 -2.59
C THR A 87 7.56 6.07 -4.10
N ASN A 88 8.50 6.71 -4.79
CA ASN A 88 8.66 6.62 -6.24
C ASN A 88 8.97 5.18 -6.67
N ARG A 89 9.85 4.49 -5.94
CA ARG A 89 10.15 3.06 -6.15
C ARG A 89 8.89 2.20 -6.00
N ALA A 90 8.07 2.45 -4.97
CA ALA A 90 6.82 1.73 -4.76
C ALA A 90 5.82 1.94 -5.91
N LEU A 91 5.76 3.14 -6.45
CA LEU A 91 4.88 3.53 -7.55
C LEU A 91 5.45 3.18 -8.94
N GLY A 92 6.73 2.79 -9.02
CA GLY A 92 7.41 2.46 -10.27
C GLY A 92 7.59 3.68 -11.18
N VAL A 93 7.87 4.85 -10.57
CA VAL A 93 8.11 6.13 -11.27
C VAL A 93 9.43 6.75 -10.80
N GLU A 94 9.99 7.64 -11.57
CA GLU A 94 11.13 8.47 -11.16
C GLU A 94 10.64 9.72 -10.43
N GLU A 95 9.54 10.31 -10.94
CA GLU A 95 8.92 11.50 -10.37
C GLU A 95 7.41 11.33 -10.18
N PRO A 96 6.80 11.83 -9.09
CA PRO A 96 5.35 11.71 -8.85
C PRO A 96 4.49 12.34 -9.96
N SER A 97 5.02 13.37 -10.64
CA SER A 97 4.36 14.04 -11.77
C SER A 97 4.06 13.10 -12.95
N GLU A 98 4.83 12.02 -13.11
CA GLU A 98 4.58 11.03 -14.16
C GLU A 98 3.21 10.37 -14.02
N ILE A 99 2.76 10.13 -12.77
CA ILE A 99 1.43 9.54 -12.51
C ILE A 99 0.35 10.50 -12.97
N GLY A 100 0.48 11.78 -12.59
CA GLY A 100 -0.46 12.83 -13.03
C GLY A 100 -0.49 12.94 -14.56
N ASN A 101 0.65 12.94 -15.22
CA ASN A 101 0.75 13.01 -16.68
C ASN A 101 0.11 11.78 -17.35
N ARG A 102 0.32 10.57 -16.81
CA ARG A 102 -0.34 9.35 -17.30
C ARG A 102 -1.85 9.43 -17.14
N MET A 103 -2.35 9.94 -16.01
CA MET A 103 -3.79 10.13 -15.79
C MET A 103 -4.39 11.15 -16.74
N VAL A 104 -3.74 12.30 -16.93
CA VAL A 104 -4.17 13.33 -17.89
C VAL A 104 -4.18 12.79 -19.32
N GLY A 105 -3.17 12.01 -19.70
CA GLY A 105 -3.11 11.36 -21.03
C GLY A 105 -4.28 10.39 -21.26
N LEU A 106 -4.70 9.67 -20.23
CA LEU A 106 -5.88 8.79 -20.30
C LEU A 106 -7.21 9.55 -20.35
N MET A 107 -7.31 10.67 -19.62
CA MET A 107 -8.53 11.49 -19.56
C MET A 107 -8.70 12.41 -20.76
N LYS A 108 -7.60 12.85 -21.36
CA LYS A 108 -7.57 13.77 -22.50
C LYS A 108 -6.70 13.18 -23.63
N PRO A 109 -7.15 12.09 -24.29
CA PRO A 109 -6.39 11.51 -25.40
C PRO A 109 -6.31 12.50 -26.55
N ASP A 110 -5.16 12.54 -27.22
CA ASP A 110 -5.00 13.31 -28.48
C ASP A 110 -5.77 12.60 -29.61
N ILE A 111 -7.07 12.86 -29.68
CA ILE A 111 -7.93 12.28 -30.71
C ILE A 111 -7.48 12.70 -32.11
N GLY A 112 -7.01 13.95 -32.28
CA GLY A 112 -6.52 14.43 -33.57
C GLY A 112 -5.29 13.68 -34.05
N GLY A 113 -4.34 13.40 -33.16
CA GLY A 113 -3.17 12.58 -33.44
C GLY A 113 -3.54 11.12 -33.75
N ILE A 114 -4.46 10.54 -32.96
CA ILE A 114 -4.95 9.17 -33.17
C ILE A 114 -5.67 9.03 -34.53
N LEU A 115 -6.46 10.01 -34.94
CA LEU A 115 -7.13 9.97 -36.26
C LEU A 115 -6.14 10.06 -37.43
N ARG A 116 -5.03 10.79 -37.27
CA ARG A 116 -3.96 10.88 -38.30
C ARG A 116 -3.08 9.64 -38.35
N ALA A 117 -2.86 9.01 -37.19
CA ALA A 117 -2.01 7.83 -37.03
C ALA A 117 -2.65 6.84 -36.05
N PRO A 118 -3.61 5.99 -36.46
CA PRO A 118 -4.42 5.13 -35.57
C PRO A 118 -3.58 4.21 -34.68
N TRP A 119 -2.38 3.81 -35.13
CA TRP A 119 -1.48 2.97 -34.33
C TRP A 119 -0.97 3.66 -33.06
N THR A 120 -0.98 5.00 -32.99
CA THR A 120 -0.58 5.75 -31.78
C THR A 120 -1.59 5.59 -30.65
N GLY A 121 -2.83 5.22 -30.94
CA GLY A 121 -3.86 4.91 -29.94
C GLY A 121 -3.76 3.50 -29.33
N ILE A 122 -2.99 2.58 -29.95
CA ILE A 122 -2.88 1.19 -29.49
C ILE A 122 -2.30 1.10 -28.06
N PRO A 123 -1.20 1.79 -27.70
CA PRO A 123 -0.69 1.75 -26.33
C PRO A 123 -1.70 2.26 -25.31
N LEU A 124 -2.44 3.30 -25.63
CA LEU A 124 -3.48 3.89 -24.79
C LEU A 124 -4.64 2.89 -24.55
N ALA A 125 -5.09 2.23 -25.62
CA ALA A 125 -6.14 1.20 -25.55
C ALA A 125 -5.68 0.01 -24.70
N LEU A 126 -4.47 -0.50 -24.91
CA LEU A 126 -3.89 -1.59 -24.12
C LEU A 126 -3.75 -1.20 -22.63
N GLN A 127 -3.34 0.02 -22.35
CA GLN A 127 -3.24 0.55 -20.99
C GLN A 127 -4.64 0.61 -20.34
N GLY A 128 -5.65 1.14 -21.03
CA GLY A 128 -7.03 1.15 -20.54
C GLY A 128 -7.58 -0.25 -20.26
N MET A 129 -7.34 -1.21 -21.15
CA MET A 129 -7.74 -2.61 -20.95
C MET A 129 -7.02 -3.26 -19.77
N SER A 130 -5.76 -2.90 -19.51
CA SER A 130 -4.98 -3.44 -18.38
C SER A 130 -5.48 -2.97 -17.02
N MET A 131 -6.22 -1.85 -16.97
CA MET A 131 -6.82 -1.31 -15.74
C MET A 131 -8.12 -2.02 -15.33
N ALA A 132 -8.72 -2.81 -16.23
CA ALA A 132 -9.94 -3.53 -15.93
C ALA A 132 -9.72 -4.59 -14.81
N PRO A 133 -10.62 -4.67 -13.80
CA PRO A 133 -10.52 -5.66 -12.75
C PRO A 133 -10.64 -7.07 -13.31
N LYS A 134 -9.80 -7.98 -12.85
CA LYS A 134 -9.85 -9.41 -13.20
C LYS A 134 -10.51 -10.18 -12.07
N LYS A 135 -11.65 -10.83 -12.35
CA LYS A 135 -12.28 -11.75 -11.40
C LYS A 135 -11.54 -13.08 -11.40
N VAL A 136 -11.13 -13.52 -10.21
CA VAL A 136 -10.49 -14.84 -10.02
C VAL A 136 -11.34 -15.69 -9.07
N ARG A 137 -11.38 -17.02 -9.29
CA ARG A 137 -12.16 -17.93 -8.43
C ARG A 137 -11.51 -18.13 -7.06
N LYS A 138 -10.19 -18.09 -6.99
CA LYS A 138 -9.39 -18.24 -5.75
C LYS A 138 -8.33 -17.14 -5.71
N GLY A 139 -8.45 -16.25 -4.74
CA GLY A 139 -7.43 -15.23 -4.48
C GLY A 139 -6.31 -15.78 -3.61
N ALA A 140 -5.09 -15.23 -3.74
CA ALA A 140 -3.97 -15.59 -2.87
C ALA A 140 -4.29 -15.34 -1.38
N CYS A 141 -5.07 -14.29 -1.08
CA CYS A 141 -5.54 -13.95 0.27
C CYS A 141 -6.50 -14.99 0.88
N GLN A 142 -6.98 -15.96 0.12
CA GLN A 142 -7.89 -17.03 0.57
C GLN A 142 -7.18 -18.36 0.81
N GLN A 143 -5.86 -18.43 0.65
CA GLN A 143 -5.09 -19.68 0.79
C GLN A 143 -5.00 -20.14 2.24
N VAL A 144 -4.98 -19.19 3.18
CA VAL A 144 -4.98 -19.48 4.61
C VAL A 144 -6.30 -18.99 5.20
N ARG A 145 -6.97 -19.85 5.96
CA ARG A 145 -8.22 -19.52 6.68
C ARG A 145 -8.04 -19.86 8.14
N MET A 146 -8.23 -18.87 8.99
CA MET A 146 -8.30 -19.06 10.43
C MET A 146 -9.70 -19.50 10.82
N ALA A 147 -9.83 -20.61 11.56
CA ALA A 147 -11.13 -21.11 12.03
C ALA A 147 -11.70 -20.17 13.11
N ASP A 148 -10.84 -19.65 13.98
CA ASP A 148 -11.18 -18.66 15.00
C ASP A 148 -10.25 -17.45 14.84
N PRO A 149 -10.63 -16.45 14.02
CA PRO A 149 -9.78 -15.30 13.75
C PRO A 149 -9.71 -14.37 14.96
N ASP A 150 -8.51 -13.90 15.24
CA ASP A 150 -8.23 -12.93 16.29
C ASP A 150 -7.31 -11.84 15.76
N VAL A 151 -7.86 -10.64 15.50
CA VAL A 151 -7.10 -9.52 14.98
C VAL A 151 -6.13 -8.91 15.99
N THR A 152 -6.29 -9.20 17.30
CA THR A 152 -5.37 -8.72 18.33
C THR A 152 -4.04 -9.45 18.33
N LYS A 153 -3.94 -10.58 17.63
CA LYS A 153 -2.68 -11.32 17.40
C LYS A 153 -1.82 -10.77 16.26
N LEU A 154 -2.35 -9.81 15.52
CA LEU A 154 -1.58 -9.09 14.52
C LEU A 154 -0.80 -7.94 15.20
N PRO A 155 0.42 -7.62 14.74
CA PRO A 155 1.25 -6.56 15.32
C PRO A 155 0.78 -5.18 14.89
N ILE A 156 -0.45 -4.82 15.28
CA ILE A 156 -1.08 -3.54 14.95
C ILE A 156 -0.63 -2.51 15.99
N PRO A 157 0.06 -1.43 15.59
CA PRO A 157 0.65 -0.51 16.55
C PRO A 157 -0.37 0.47 17.15
N THR A 158 -0.17 0.83 18.42
CA THR A 158 -0.66 2.06 19.02
C THR A 158 0.44 3.11 18.86
N THR A 159 0.21 4.11 18.00
CA THR A 159 1.27 5.03 17.57
C THR A 159 1.44 6.23 18.51
N TRP A 160 0.36 6.73 19.10
CA TRP A 160 0.37 7.92 19.94
C TRP A 160 -0.19 7.63 21.33
N PRO A 161 0.28 8.33 22.38
CA PRO A 161 -0.17 8.09 23.76
C PRO A 161 -1.67 8.29 23.99
N GLU A 162 -2.28 9.20 23.22
CA GLU A 162 -3.72 9.51 23.34
C GLU A 162 -4.56 8.86 22.22
N ASP A 163 -4.00 7.93 21.44
CA ASP A 163 -4.77 7.10 20.51
C ASP A 163 -5.74 6.21 21.30
N GLY A 164 -6.93 5.99 20.77
CA GLY A 164 -7.94 5.13 21.38
C GLY A 164 -7.60 3.63 21.37
N GLY A 165 -6.39 3.25 20.97
CA GLY A 165 -5.92 1.86 20.88
C GLY A 165 -5.08 1.61 19.63
N PRO A 166 -4.91 0.33 19.24
CA PRO A 166 -4.17 -0.03 18.04
C PRO A 166 -4.97 0.27 16.77
N PHE A 167 -4.27 0.78 15.73
CA PHE A 167 -4.87 1.15 14.46
C PHE A 167 -4.17 0.50 13.26
N ILE A 168 -4.97 -0.07 12.37
CA ILE A 168 -4.53 -0.42 11.01
C ILE A 168 -4.41 0.89 10.23
N THR A 169 -3.20 1.29 9.87
CA THR A 169 -2.90 2.65 9.40
C THR A 169 -3.06 2.85 7.89
N LEU A 170 -2.85 1.80 7.08
CA LEU A 170 -2.87 1.87 5.62
C LEU A 170 -3.77 0.78 4.98
N PRO A 171 -4.98 0.50 5.50
CA PRO A 171 -5.83 -0.52 4.91
C PRO A 171 -6.49 0.02 3.63
N LEU A 172 -6.57 -0.82 2.61
CA LEU A 172 -7.49 -0.65 1.49
C LEU A 172 -8.78 -1.40 1.83
N VAL A 173 -9.82 -0.66 2.17
CA VAL A 173 -11.13 -1.19 2.51
C VAL A 173 -11.96 -1.28 1.24
N VAL A 174 -12.46 -2.48 0.95
CA VAL A 174 -13.32 -2.75 -0.20
C VAL A 174 -14.74 -2.91 0.31
N THR A 175 -15.64 -2.08 -0.19
CA THR A 175 -17.07 -2.13 0.09
C THR A 175 -17.87 -2.31 -1.19
N ALA A 176 -19.13 -2.66 -1.05
CA ALA A 176 -20.07 -2.69 -2.17
C ALA A 176 -21.37 -2.05 -1.72
N ASP A 177 -21.94 -1.18 -2.55
CA ASP A 177 -23.27 -0.63 -2.34
C ASP A 177 -24.29 -1.77 -2.32
N PRO A 178 -25.08 -1.92 -1.25
CA PRO A 178 -26.04 -3.02 -1.12
C PRO A 178 -27.18 -2.97 -2.15
N ASN A 179 -27.48 -1.81 -2.73
CA ASN A 179 -28.57 -1.64 -3.69
C ASN A 179 -28.10 -1.84 -5.13
N THR A 180 -26.93 -1.33 -5.49
CA THR A 180 -26.44 -1.34 -6.87
C THR A 180 -25.34 -2.38 -7.11
N GLY A 181 -24.70 -2.90 -6.06
CA GLY A 181 -23.54 -3.78 -6.14
C GLY A 181 -22.27 -3.10 -6.66
N VAL A 182 -22.27 -1.78 -6.78
CA VAL A 182 -21.08 -1.01 -7.20
C VAL A 182 -20.03 -1.09 -6.12
N HIS A 183 -18.81 -1.50 -6.49
CA HIS A 183 -17.68 -1.60 -5.58
C HIS A 183 -17.00 -0.26 -5.38
N ASN A 184 -16.66 0.03 -4.12
CA ASN A 184 -15.76 1.10 -3.75
C ASN A 184 -14.51 0.51 -3.11
N MET A 185 -13.37 1.13 -3.35
CA MET A 185 -12.10 0.83 -2.68
C MET A 185 -11.49 2.14 -2.19
N GLY A 186 -11.30 2.25 -0.89
CA GLY A 186 -10.77 3.45 -0.26
C GLY A 186 -9.87 3.15 0.92
N MET A 187 -9.08 4.15 1.32
CA MET A 187 -8.25 4.05 2.51
C MET A 187 -9.03 4.61 3.70
N TYR A 188 -9.32 3.75 4.67
CA TYR A 188 -10.03 4.11 5.90
C TYR A 188 -9.30 3.50 7.09
N ARG A 189 -8.83 4.33 8.04
CA ARG A 189 -8.14 3.86 9.24
C ARG A 189 -9.06 2.95 10.06
N GLY A 190 -8.57 1.76 10.43
CA GLY A 190 -9.33 0.79 11.22
C GLY A 190 -8.82 0.74 12.66
N GLN A 191 -9.69 0.94 13.65
CA GLN A 191 -9.38 0.80 15.07
C GLN A 191 -9.75 -0.60 15.54
N ILE A 192 -8.87 -1.25 16.29
CA ILE A 192 -9.14 -2.56 16.89
C ILE A 192 -9.80 -2.35 18.25
N PHE A 193 -11.00 -2.91 18.43
CA PHE A 193 -11.73 -2.88 19.69
C PHE A 193 -11.70 -4.23 20.42
N GLY A 194 -11.44 -5.31 19.70
CA GLY A 194 -11.42 -6.65 20.28
C GLY A 194 -11.02 -7.69 19.23
N PRO A 195 -11.00 -8.97 19.62
CA PRO A 195 -10.53 -10.05 18.75
C PRO A 195 -11.23 -10.14 17.39
N LYS A 196 -12.51 -9.76 17.33
CA LYS A 196 -13.37 -9.84 16.13
C LYS A 196 -14.05 -8.51 15.80
N GLU A 197 -13.59 -7.42 16.40
CA GLU A 197 -14.23 -6.11 16.27
C GLU A 197 -13.24 -5.07 15.77
N VAL A 198 -13.57 -4.46 14.63
CA VAL A 198 -12.80 -3.38 14.02
C VAL A 198 -13.74 -2.21 13.71
N GLY A 199 -13.45 -1.05 14.30
CA GLY A 199 -14.14 0.20 13.99
C GLY A 199 -13.54 0.88 12.78
N LEU A 200 -14.38 1.37 11.87
CA LEU A 200 -13.96 2.14 10.71
C LEU A 200 -14.44 3.57 10.84
N HIS A 201 -13.55 4.54 10.59
CA HIS A 201 -13.93 5.94 10.56
C HIS A 201 -14.44 6.34 9.18
N TRP A 202 -15.75 6.52 9.07
CA TRP A 202 -16.43 7.00 7.86
C TRP A 202 -16.70 8.50 7.93
N GLN A 203 -16.37 9.20 6.88
CA GLN A 203 -16.85 10.57 6.67
C GLN A 203 -18.10 10.51 5.79
N ARG A 204 -19.16 11.25 6.15
CA ARG A 204 -20.48 11.19 5.50
C ARG A 204 -20.47 11.37 3.97
N HIS A 205 -19.51 12.13 3.44
CA HIS A 205 -19.39 12.42 2.01
C HIS A 205 -18.41 11.51 1.27
N LYS A 206 -18.03 10.39 1.88
CA LYS A 206 -17.17 9.38 1.27
C LYS A 206 -17.99 8.17 0.86
N HIS A 207 -17.74 7.64 -0.34
CA HIS A 207 -18.46 6.49 -0.89
C HIS A 207 -18.43 5.21 -0.04
N GLY A 208 -17.57 5.14 0.98
CA GLY A 208 -17.58 4.03 1.93
C GLY A 208 -18.65 4.17 3.00
N ALA A 209 -19.32 5.34 3.11
CA ALA A 209 -20.38 5.60 4.08
C ALA A 209 -21.79 5.40 3.50
N ASP A 210 -21.89 5.19 2.18
CA ASP A 210 -23.10 4.86 1.47
C ASP A 210 -23.44 3.38 1.71
#